data_1caa6fe8cafe278aa074ed4f00e668c4
#
_entry.id   1caa6fe8cafe278aa074ed4f00e668c4
#
_cell.length_a   1.000
_cell.length_b   1.000
_cell.length_c   1.000
_cell.angle_alpha   90.00
_cell.angle_beta   90.00
_cell.angle_gamma   90.00
#
_symmetry.space_group_name_H-M   'P 1'
#
loop_
_entity.id
_entity.type
_entity.pdbx_description
1 polymer ?
#
loop_
_entity_poly.entity_id
_entity_poly.type
_entity_poly.pdbx_seq_one_letter_code
_entity_poly.pdbx_strand_id
1 'polypeptide(L)'
;MASEKYSDLTIECDGRKFKVHRVVMCSASPVIAGACDNNMKEREEGVIEHNEYEADTVERMIQYVYTQTYDVDKAGPSGAAEDINDVLIAHARVFVIGDYYDLPGLKVLAVKRFAEAATAVWKLEGFIDVIKEVYELTGPNHHEIREALRQIAVEHITELMQSDEFAGNLATMEGVQNFTVDLLRSLVHHHIGEVKVLKGGLQDALDLLDSGMENFKTLRVALTAEKARANASEQRLQSYAQQFALLMQCHAHGLRQ
;
A
#
# COMPACT_ATOMS: atom_id res chain seq x y z
N MET A 1 -24.73 -11.75 5.53
CA MET A 1 -24.08 -13.04 5.82
C MET A 1 -24.77 -14.14 5.03
N ALA A 2 -24.01 -15.13 4.51
CA ALA A 2 -24.59 -16.34 3.94
C ALA A 2 -25.39 -17.09 5.01
N SER A 3 -26.44 -17.82 4.60
CA SER A 3 -27.22 -18.65 5.52
C SER A 3 -26.33 -19.74 6.10
N GLU A 4 -26.32 -19.93 7.41
CA GLU A 4 -25.58 -21.02 8.08
C GLU A 4 -26.17 -22.42 7.79
N LYS A 5 -27.30 -22.45 7.07
CA LYS A 5 -27.98 -23.68 6.72
C LYS A 5 -27.11 -24.54 5.79
N TYR A 6 -26.91 -25.79 6.20
CA TYR A 6 -26.05 -26.76 5.52
C TYR A 6 -24.52 -26.45 5.59
N SER A 7 -24.07 -25.61 6.52
CA SER A 7 -22.64 -25.43 6.76
C SER A 7 -22.03 -26.75 7.27
N ASP A 8 -20.88 -27.10 6.72
CA ASP A 8 -20.13 -28.33 6.98
C ASP A 8 -18.64 -28.07 7.27
N LEU A 9 -18.29 -26.79 7.51
CA LEU A 9 -16.96 -26.33 7.93
C LEU A 9 -17.14 -25.18 8.91
N THR A 10 -16.25 -25.13 9.92
CA THR A 10 -16.19 -24.02 10.88
C THR A 10 -14.80 -23.40 10.82
N ILE A 11 -14.72 -22.08 10.75
CA ILE A 11 -13.47 -21.33 10.94
C ILE A 11 -13.55 -20.66 12.31
N GLU A 12 -12.57 -20.93 13.18
CA GLU A 12 -12.50 -20.36 14.53
C GLU A 12 -11.36 -19.34 14.58
N CYS A 13 -11.64 -18.16 15.13
CA CYS A 13 -10.67 -17.10 15.29
C CYS A 13 -11.08 -16.19 16.46
N ASP A 14 -10.18 -15.92 17.41
CA ASP A 14 -10.42 -15.08 18.59
C ASP A 14 -11.69 -15.46 19.36
N GLY A 15 -11.96 -16.76 19.49
CA GLY A 15 -13.18 -17.27 20.14
C GLY A 15 -14.47 -17.08 19.34
N ARG A 16 -14.43 -16.47 18.16
CA ARG A 16 -15.56 -16.41 17.23
C ARG A 16 -15.54 -17.62 16.29
N LYS A 17 -16.74 -18.11 15.97
CA LYS A 17 -16.96 -19.28 15.11
C LYS A 17 -17.77 -18.85 13.91
N PHE A 18 -17.19 -19.09 12.72
CA PHE A 18 -17.81 -18.80 11.44
C PHE A 18 -18.20 -20.11 10.76
N LYS A 19 -19.50 -20.34 10.65
CA LYS A 19 -20.02 -21.52 9.95
C LYS A 19 -20.07 -21.24 8.45
N VAL A 20 -19.35 -22.04 7.68
CA VAL A 20 -19.18 -21.87 6.24
C VAL A 20 -19.43 -23.18 5.49
N HIS A 21 -19.47 -23.11 4.16
CA HIS A 21 -19.67 -24.28 3.33
C HIS A 21 -18.33 -24.71 2.72
N ARG A 22 -17.93 -25.93 3.01
CA ARG A 22 -16.67 -26.54 2.53
C ARG A 22 -16.53 -26.38 1.03
N VAL A 23 -17.54 -26.71 0.26
CA VAL A 23 -17.52 -26.62 -1.20
C VAL A 23 -17.23 -25.19 -1.69
N VAL A 24 -17.76 -24.18 -1.03
CA VAL A 24 -17.55 -22.77 -1.40
C VAL A 24 -16.13 -22.34 -1.05
N MET A 25 -15.70 -22.61 0.18
CA MET A 25 -14.38 -22.22 0.66
C MET A 25 -13.24 -22.93 -0.06
N CYS A 26 -13.38 -24.26 -0.27
CA CYS A 26 -12.37 -25.06 -0.98
C CYS A 26 -12.31 -24.72 -2.49
N SER A 27 -13.43 -24.34 -3.11
CA SER A 27 -13.39 -23.89 -4.52
C SER A 27 -12.74 -22.54 -4.70
N ALA A 28 -12.76 -21.68 -3.68
CA ALA A 28 -12.16 -20.35 -3.71
C ALA A 28 -10.67 -20.36 -3.35
N SER A 29 -10.26 -21.22 -2.40
CA SER A 29 -8.90 -21.24 -1.85
C SER A 29 -8.28 -22.63 -1.95
N PRO A 30 -7.15 -22.78 -2.68
CA PRO A 30 -6.41 -24.04 -2.72
C PRO A 30 -5.80 -24.40 -1.36
N VAL A 31 -5.51 -23.42 -0.52
CA VAL A 31 -4.99 -23.65 0.84
C VAL A 31 -6.05 -24.29 1.72
N ILE A 32 -7.29 -23.76 1.68
CA ILE A 32 -8.43 -24.35 2.41
C ILE A 32 -8.76 -25.74 1.86
N ALA A 33 -8.73 -25.90 0.53
CA ALA A 33 -8.94 -27.22 -0.09
C ALA A 33 -7.89 -28.23 0.41
N GLY A 34 -6.62 -27.83 0.43
CA GLY A 34 -5.53 -28.66 0.96
C GLY A 34 -5.73 -29.04 2.44
N ALA A 35 -6.16 -28.11 3.28
CA ALA A 35 -6.48 -28.39 4.69
C ALA A 35 -7.65 -29.36 4.84
N CYS A 36 -8.67 -29.26 3.97
CA CYS A 36 -9.83 -30.13 4.00
C CYS A 36 -9.61 -31.53 3.41
N ASP A 37 -8.64 -31.69 2.47
CA ASP A 37 -8.45 -32.92 1.71
C ASP A 37 -7.31 -33.80 2.26
N ASN A 38 -6.31 -33.21 2.89
CA ASN A 38 -5.20 -33.93 3.50
C ASN A 38 -5.63 -34.61 4.80
N ASN A 39 -4.89 -35.66 5.25
CA ASN A 39 -5.14 -36.33 6.52
C ASN A 39 -4.73 -35.45 7.72
N MET A 40 -5.28 -34.23 7.75
CA MET A 40 -5.11 -33.23 8.80
C MET A 40 -6.33 -33.21 9.73
N LYS A 41 -6.17 -32.66 10.92
CA LYS A 41 -7.27 -32.53 11.90
C LYS A 41 -8.50 -31.82 11.31
N GLU A 42 -8.27 -30.84 10.48
CA GLU A 42 -9.29 -30.00 9.85
C GLU A 42 -10.27 -30.83 8.99
N ARG A 43 -9.77 -31.93 8.42
CA ARG A 43 -10.64 -32.86 7.66
C ARG A 43 -11.58 -33.65 8.57
N GLU A 44 -11.08 -34.13 9.71
CA GLU A 44 -11.86 -35.01 10.62
C GLU A 44 -12.79 -34.17 11.50
N GLU A 45 -12.31 -33.05 12.01
CA GLU A 45 -13.04 -32.19 12.94
C GLU A 45 -13.94 -31.18 12.22
N GLY A 46 -13.68 -30.87 10.94
CA GLY A 46 -14.39 -29.85 10.19
C GLY A 46 -14.18 -28.45 10.74
N VAL A 47 -13.02 -28.21 11.39
CA VAL A 47 -12.67 -26.94 12.03
C VAL A 47 -11.29 -26.50 11.55
N ILE A 48 -11.19 -25.22 11.15
CA ILE A 48 -9.94 -24.53 10.86
C ILE A 48 -9.75 -23.47 11.94
N GLU A 49 -8.68 -23.58 12.71
CA GLU A 49 -8.36 -22.64 13.79
C GLU A 49 -7.35 -21.60 13.33
N HIS A 50 -7.60 -20.33 13.64
CA HIS A 50 -6.70 -19.22 13.42
C HIS A 50 -6.41 -18.48 14.72
N ASN A 51 -5.12 -18.42 15.07
CA ASN A 51 -4.62 -17.67 16.22
C ASN A 51 -3.79 -16.44 15.78
N GLU A 52 -3.55 -16.27 14.47
CA GLU A 52 -2.65 -15.25 13.92
C GLU A 52 -3.39 -14.07 13.29
N TYR A 53 -4.72 -14.20 13.10
CA TYR A 53 -5.55 -13.17 12.48
C TYR A 53 -6.62 -12.71 13.46
N GLU A 54 -7.08 -11.48 13.28
CA GLU A 54 -8.25 -10.96 13.99
C GLU A 54 -9.53 -11.52 13.37
N ALA A 55 -10.52 -11.78 14.21
CA ALA A 55 -11.80 -12.35 13.79
C ALA A 55 -12.50 -11.51 12.71
N ASP A 56 -12.38 -10.17 12.74
CA ASP A 56 -12.96 -9.28 11.75
C ASP A 56 -12.27 -9.43 10.37
N THR A 57 -10.97 -9.67 10.36
CA THR A 57 -10.23 -9.95 9.12
C THR A 57 -10.68 -11.26 8.48
N VAL A 58 -10.89 -12.29 9.29
CA VAL A 58 -11.43 -13.58 8.84
C VAL A 58 -12.86 -13.41 8.33
N GLU A 59 -13.71 -12.64 9.01
CA GLU A 59 -15.07 -12.35 8.57
C GLU A 59 -15.09 -11.66 7.21
N ARG A 60 -14.23 -10.67 6.97
CA ARG A 60 -14.09 -9.97 5.68
C ARG A 60 -13.65 -10.90 4.56
N MET A 61 -12.71 -11.81 4.83
CA MET A 61 -12.29 -12.84 3.89
C MET A 61 -13.46 -13.76 3.53
N ILE A 62 -14.20 -14.27 4.52
CA ILE A 62 -15.39 -15.10 4.30
C ILE A 62 -16.43 -14.34 3.50
N GLN A 63 -16.74 -13.10 3.86
CA GLN A 63 -17.66 -12.24 3.13
C GLN A 63 -17.25 -12.13 1.65
N TYR A 64 -15.97 -11.89 1.37
CA TYR A 64 -15.47 -11.85 0.01
C TYR A 64 -15.67 -13.14 -0.76
N VAL A 65 -15.40 -14.29 -0.16
CA VAL A 65 -15.57 -15.59 -0.83
C VAL A 65 -17.03 -15.80 -1.28
N TYR A 66 -18.00 -15.33 -0.49
CA TYR A 66 -19.42 -15.48 -0.83
C TYR A 66 -19.97 -14.38 -1.75
N THR A 67 -19.45 -13.16 -1.66
CA THR A 67 -20.08 -11.97 -2.27
C THR A 67 -19.19 -11.25 -3.27
N GLN A 68 -17.91 -11.65 -3.37
CA GLN A 68 -16.86 -11.00 -4.15
C GLN A 68 -16.60 -9.55 -3.71
N THR A 69 -17.00 -9.20 -2.49
CA THR A 69 -16.76 -7.93 -1.84
C THR A 69 -16.66 -8.10 -0.33
N TYR A 70 -16.20 -7.07 0.40
CA TYR A 70 -16.20 -7.05 1.86
C TYR A 70 -16.42 -5.63 2.36
N ASP A 71 -16.92 -5.45 3.58
CA ASP A 71 -17.15 -4.15 4.21
C ASP A 71 -16.15 -3.93 5.35
N VAL A 72 -15.63 -2.70 5.44
CA VAL A 72 -14.82 -2.20 6.55
C VAL A 72 -15.60 -1.22 7.41
N ASP A 73 -16.67 -0.62 6.84
CA ASP A 73 -17.45 0.47 7.43
C ASP A 73 -18.43 0.03 8.55
N LYS A 74 -18.40 -1.22 8.96
CA LYS A 74 -19.19 -1.63 10.13
C LYS A 74 -18.46 -1.16 11.37
N ALA A 75 -19.08 -0.22 12.10
CA ALA A 75 -18.71 0.09 13.47
C ALA A 75 -18.40 -1.23 14.18
N GLY A 76 -17.19 -1.34 14.72
CA GLY A 76 -16.81 -2.47 15.56
C GLY A 76 -17.83 -2.68 16.68
N PRO A 77 -17.71 -3.74 17.49
CA PRO A 77 -18.67 -4.05 18.56
C PRO A 77 -18.89 -2.89 19.54
N SER A 78 -18.05 -1.85 19.52
CA SER A 78 -18.15 -0.65 20.34
C SER A 78 -19.04 0.47 19.75
N GLY A 79 -19.50 0.36 18.50
CA GLY A 79 -20.34 1.39 17.86
C GLY A 79 -19.64 2.74 17.61
N ALA A 80 -18.34 2.83 17.86
CA ALA A 80 -17.54 4.00 17.49
C ALA A 80 -17.26 3.97 15.96
N ALA A 81 -17.30 5.13 15.32
CA ALA A 81 -16.76 5.25 13.97
C ALA A 81 -15.30 4.82 14.02
N GLU A 82 -14.91 3.84 13.19
CA GLU A 82 -13.51 3.44 13.06
C GLU A 82 -12.71 4.67 12.64
N ASP A 83 -11.57 4.89 13.26
CA ASP A 83 -10.60 5.86 12.78
C ASP A 83 -10.24 5.46 11.35
N ILE A 84 -10.09 6.42 10.47
CA ILE A 84 -9.79 6.17 9.07
C ILE A 84 -8.43 5.47 8.90
N ASN A 85 -7.52 5.62 9.88
CA ASN A 85 -6.29 4.86 9.97
C ASN A 85 -6.57 3.37 10.21
N ASP A 86 -7.56 3.04 11.05
CA ASP A 86 -8.00 1.65 11.27
C ASP A 86 -8.58 1.03 10.00
N VAL A 87 -9.26 1.83 9.17
CA VAL A 87 -9.76 1.39 7.86
C VAL A 87 -8.60 0.99 6.93
N LEU A 88 -7.54 1.79 6.88
CA LEU A 88 -6.34 1.47 6.09
C LEU A 88 -5.69 0.17 6.55
N ILE A 89 -5.51 0.04 7.85
CA ILE A 89 -4.92 -1.14 8.49
C ILE A 89 -5.79 -2.38 8.22
N ALA A 90 -7.11 -2.23 8.31
CA ALA A 90 -8.05 -3.31 8.00
C ALA A 90 -7.90 -3.80 6.54
N HIS A 91 -7.74 -2.89 5.57
CA HIS A 91 -7.48 -3.29 4.19
C HIS A 91 -6.14 -3.99 4.01
N ALA A 92 -5.09 -3.54 4.73
CA ALA A 92 -3.79 -4.20 4.73
C ALA A 92 -3.86 -5.62 5.31
N ARG A 93 -4.59 -5.82 6.40
CA ARG A 93 -4.83 -7.14 7.01
C ARG A 93 -5.61 -8.08 6.08
N VAL A 94 -6.61 -7.53 5.37
CA VAL A 94 -7.37 -8.30 4.34
C VAL A 94 -6.47 -8.69 3.18
N PHE A 95 -5.52 -7.85 2.79
CA PHE A 95 -4.52 -8.22 1.78
C PHE A 95 -3.66 -9.40 2.24
N VAL A 96 -3.16 -9.35 3.49
CA VAL A 96 -2.28 -10.40 4.06
C VAL A 96 -3.02 -11.74 4.16
N ILE A 97 -4.24 -11.76 4.67
CA ILE A 97 -5.03 -13.00 4.73
C ILE A 97 -5.39 -13.52 3.32
N GLY A 98 -5.60 -12.60 2.36
CA GLY A 98 -5.82 -12.95 0.96
C GLY A 98 -4.59 -13.60 0.32
N ASP A 99 -3.38 -13.21 0.70
CA ASP A 99 -2.14 -13.83 0.27
C ASP A 99 -1.96 -15.21 0.90
N TYR A 100 -2.18 -15.34 2.19
CA TYR A 100 -2.08 -16.61 2.91
C TYR A 100 -3.01 -17.69 2.34
N TYR A 101 -4.25 -17.32 1.99
CA TYR A 101 -5.24 -18.26 1.44
C TYR A 101 -5.22 -18.39 -0.08
N ASP A 102 -4.27 -17.74 -0.75
CA ASP A 102 -4.16 -17.71 -2.22
C ASP A 102 -5.48 -17.25 -2.88
N LEU A 103 -5.94 -16.07 -2.45
CA LEU A 103 -7.14 -15.41 -2.96
C LEU A 103 -6.76 -14.15 -3.78
N PRO A 104 -6.29 -14.31 -5.03
CA PRO A 104 -5.73 -13.19 -5.80
C PRO A 104 -6.74 -12.06 -6.03
N GLY A 105 -8.02 -12.38 -6.23
CA GLY A 105 -9.06 -11.37 -6.38
C GLY A 105 -9.29 -10.54 -5.11
N LEU A 106 -9.17 -11.16 -3.92
CA LEU A 106 -9.25 -10.46 -2.64
C LEU A 106 -8.06 -9.51 -2.46
N LYS A 107 -6.85 -9.94 -2.81
CA LYS A 107 -5.65 -9.10 -2.78
C LYS A 107 -5.81 -7.85 -3.65
N VAL A 108 -6.24 -8.03 -4.90
CA VAL A 108 -6.47 -6.91 -5.83
C VAL A 108 -7.51 -5.93 -5.28
N LEU A 109 -8.62 -6.44 -4.74
CA LEU A 109 -9.66 -5.60 -4.15
C LEU A 109 -9.15 -4.85 -2.91
N ALA A 110 -8.36 -5.51 -2.06
CA ALA A 110 -7.79 -4.92 -0.85
C ALA A 110 -6.81 -3.79 -1.19
N VAL A 111 -5.91 -3.99 -2.14
CA VAL A 111 -4.97 -2.94 -2.63
C VAL A 111 -5.73 -1.75 -3.20
N LYS A 112 -6.75 -2.00 -4.02
CA LYS A 112 -7.57 -0.92 -4.60
C LYS A 112 -8.24 -0.08 -3.51
N ARG A 113 -8.91 -0.70 -2.54
CA ARG A 113 -9.60 0.00 -1.45
C ARG A 113 -8.62 0.70 -0.51
N PHE A 114 -7.48 0.08 -0.25
CA PHE A 114 -6.40 0.71 0.51
C PHE A 114 -5.93 2.00 -0.17
N ALA A 115 -5.66 1.98 -1.47
CA ALA A 115 -5.21 3.14 -2.21
C ALA A 115 -6.27 4.26 -2.22
N GLU A 116 -7.55 3.91 -2.44
CA GLU A 116 -8.67 4.86 -2.38
C GLU A 116 -8.78 5.52 -0.99
N ALA A 117 -8.72 4.75 0.09
CA ALA A 117 -8.76 5.26 1.45
C ALA A 117 -7.52 6.11 1.78
N ALA A 118 -6.33 5.66 1.42
CA ALA A 118 -5.08 6.35 1.73
C ALA A 118 -4.98 7.71 1.02
N THR A 119 -5.55 7.86 -0.17
CA THR A 119 -5.63 9.15 -0.88
C THR A 119 -6.43 10.19 -0.09
N ALA A 120 -7.39 9.75 0.71
CA ALA A 120 -8.20 10.65 1.54
C ALA A 120 -7.51 11.08 2.85
N VAL A 121 -6.54 10.32 3.34
CA VAL A 121 -6.06 10.43 4.73
C VAL A 121 -4.59 10.78 4.90
N TRP A 122 -3.80 10.84 3.85
CA TRP A 122 -2.36 11.10 3.94
C TRP A 122 -1.99 12.41 4.69
N LYS A 123 -2.94 13.35 4.82
CA LYS A 123 -2.76 14.61 5.57
C LYS A 123 -3.03 14.49 7.06
N LEU A 124 -3.58 13.38 7.51
CA LEU A 124 -3.99 13.24 8.91
C LEU A 124 -2.79 12.88 9.79
N GLU A 125 -2.88 13.29 11.05
CA GLU A 125 -1.98 12.83 12.08
C GLU A 125 -2.02 11.29 12.14
N GLY A 126 -0.87 10.66 12.41
CA GLY A 126 -0.77 9.21 12.49
C GLY A 126 -0.57 8.48 11.16
N PHE A 127 -0.44 9.18 10.02
CA PHE A 127 -0.13 8.50 8.74
C PHE A 127 1.20 7.72 8.82
N ILE A 128 2.16 8.20 9.59
CA ILE A 128 3.42 7.49 9.82
C ILE A 128 3.21 6.17 10.61
N ASP A 129 2.24 6.12 11.50
CA ASP A 129 1.91 4.90 12.25
C ASP A 129 1.27 3.85 11.33
N VAL A 130 0.42 4.28 10.40
CA VAL A 130 -0.10 3.41 9.32
C VAL A 130 1.03 2.83 8.49
N ILE A 131 2.00 3.66 8.10
CA ILE A 131 3.18 3.21 7.34
C ILE A 131 3.92 2.12 8.13
N LYS A 132 4.17 2.36 9.41
CA LYS A 132 4.85 1.42 10.29
C LYS A 132 4.09 0.11 10.35
N GLU A 133 2.80 0.14 10.67
CA GLU A 133 1.97 -1.06 10.82
C GLU A 133 1.86 -1.85 9.51
N VAL A 134 1.67 -1.19 8.37
CA VAL A 134 1.66 -1.86 7.06
C VAL A 134 3.00 -2.55 6.79
N TYR A 135 4.13 -1.93 7.13
CA TYR A 135 5.44 -2.54 6.92
C TYR A 135 5.76 -3.66 7.92
N GLU A 136 5.19 -3.63 9.12
CA GLU A 136 5.25 -4.71 10.11
C GLU A 136 4.38 -5.91 9.69
N LEU A 137 3.16 -5.65 9.22
CA LEU A 137 2.22 -6.68 8.76
C LEU A 137 2.68 -7.36 7.47
N THR A 138 3.44 -6.66 6.62
CA THR A 138 3.77 -7.12 5.28
C THR A 138 5.25 -7.47 5.17
N GLY A 139 5.55 -8.62 4.56
CA GLY A 139 6.92 -9.00 4.22
C GLY A 139 7.42 -8.33 2.93
N PRO A 140 8.70 -8.54 2.58
CA PRO A 140 9.29 -7.98 1.36
C PRO A 140 8.63 -8.50 0.07
N ASN A 141 7.89 -9.60 0.12
CA ASN A 141 7.19 -10.18 -1.03
C ASN A 141 5.80 -9.56 -1.29
N HIS A 142 5.29 -8.76 -0.35
CA HIS A 142 4.00 -8.08 -0.48
C HIS A 142 4.16 -6.71 -1.17
N HIS A 143 4.62 -6.74 -2.43
CA HIS A 143 4.98 -5.52 -3.16
C HIS A 143 3.78 -4.61 -3.43
N GLU A 144 2.60 -5.19 -3.71
CA GLU A 144 1.44 -4.47 -4.23
C GLU A 144 0.92 -3.44 -3.21
N ILE A 145 0.73 -3.86 -1.96
CA ILE A 145 0.22 -2.96 -0.89
C ILE A 145 1.26 -1.92 -0.48
N ARG A 146 2.55 -2.31 -0.41
CA ARG A 146 3.66 -1.40 -0.13
C ARG A 146 3.85 -0.39 -1.24
N GLU A 147 3.66 -0.79 -2.50
CA GLU A 147 3.71 0.10 -3.66
C GLU A 147 2.62 1.15 -3.61
N ALA A 148 1.37 0.75 -3.32
CA ALA A 148 0.25 1.68 -3.18
C ALA A 148 0.53 2.74 -2.10
N LEU A 149 1.07 2.34 -0.95
CA LEU A 149 1.43 3.25 0.13
C LEU A 149 2.57 4.21 -0.28
N ARG A 150 3.62 3.67 -0.92
CA ARG A 150 4.75 4.48 -1.38
C ARG A 150 4.35 5.49 -2.44
N GLN A 151 3.47 5.11 -3.36
CA GLN A 151 3.02 5.99 -4.42
C GLN A 151 2.33 7.24 -3.84
N ILE A 152 1.47 7.07 -2.86
CA ILE A 152 0.83 8.18 -2.15
C ILE A 152 1.86 9.05 -1.43
N ALA A 153 2.83 8.42 -0.76
CA ALA A 153 3.88 9.17 -0.09
C ALA A 153 4.77 9.95 -1.07
N VAL A 154 5.05 9.39 -2.26
CA VAL A 154 5.81 10.10 -3.32
C VAL A 154 5.02 11.28 -3.88
N GLU A 155 3.73 11.09 -4.16
CA GLU A 155 2.84 12.15 -4.69
C GLU A 155 2.76 13.35 -3.74
N HIS A 156 2.79 13.11 -2.44
CA HIS A 156 2.62 14.11 -1.40
C HIS A 156 3.87 14.40 -0.58
N ILE A 157 5.04 13.98 -1.07
CA ILE A 157 6.29 14.04 -0.29
C ILE A 157 6.65 15.46 0.17
N THR A 158 6.35 16.47 -0.64
CA THR A 158 6.69 17.85 -0.31
C THR A 158 5.90 18.32 0.91
N GLU A 159 4.62 18.01 0.98
CA GLU A 159 3.75 18.37 2.10
C GLU A 159 4.06 17.52 3.33
N LEU A 160 4.27 16.22 3.15
CA LEU A 160 4.63 15.31 4.24
C LEU A 160 5.95 15.73 4.92
N MET A 161 6.95 16.12 4.14
CA MET A 161 8.24 16.57 4.67
C MET A 161 8.22 17.97 5.30
N GLN A 162 7.14 18.75 5.10
CA GLN A 162 6.91 19.99 5.83
C GLN A 162 6.31 19.77 7.23
N SER A 163 5.78 18.59 7.50
CA SER A 163 5.33 18.21 8.83
C SER A 163 6.54 17.79 9.68
N ASP A 164 6.78 18.52 10.76
CA ASP A 164 7.85 18.20 11.74
C ASP A 164 7.61 16.81 12.36
N GLU A 165 6.36 16.44 12.56
CA GLU A 165 5.96 15.12 13.07
C GLU A 165 6.37 14.00 12.09
N PHE A 166 5.96 14.09 10.84
CA PHE A 166 6.28 13.08 9.83
C PHE A 166 7.79 12.98 9.62
N ALA A 167 8.48 14.12 9.40
CA ALA A 167 9.92 14.14 9.17
C ALA A 167 10.70 13.62 10.38
N GLY A 168 10.30 14.01 11.60
CA GLY A 168 10.92 13.55 12.84
C GLY A 168 10.73 12.04 13.06
N ASN A 169 9.54 11.53 12.89
CA ASN A 169 9.23 10.11 13.05
C ASN A 169 9.88 9.26 11.95
N LEU A 170 9.93 9.73 10.71
CA LEU A 170 10.62 9.03 9.63
C LEU A 170 12.11 8.82 9.93
N ALA A 171 12.73 9.77 10.65
CA ALA A 171 14.14 9.69 11.03
C ALA A 171 14.42 8.82 12.26
N THR A 172 13.48 8.73 13.20
CA THR A 172 13.73 8.18 14.55
C THR A 172 12.91 6.93 14.89
N MET A 173 11.76 6.72 14.25
CA MET A 173 10.86 5.62 14.58
C MET A 173 11.43 4.27 14.10
N GLU A 174 11.49 3.30 15.02
CA GLU A 174 11.81 1.92 14.65
C GLU A 174 10.71 1.32 13.77
N GLY A 175 11.10 0.46 12.83
CA GLY A 175 10.18 -0.23 11.92
C GLY A 175 9.96 0.46 10.56
N VAL A 176 10.26 1.77 10.43
CA VAL A 176 10.06 2.49 9.16
C VAL A 176 11.30 2.54 8.24
N GLN A 177 12.43 1.93 8.63
CA GLN A 177 13.66 1.96 7.86
C GLN A 177 13.51 1.39 6.45
N ASN A 178 12.80 0.28 6.33
CA ASN A 178 12.52 -0.35 5.03
C ASN A 178 11.67 0.56 4.15
N PHE A 179 10.66 1.21 4.74
CA PHE A 179 9.85 2.20 4.03
C PHE A 179 10.71 3.37 3.55
N THR A 180 11.59 3.90 4.40
CA THR A 180 12.48 5.02 4.04
C THR A 180 13.35 4.68 2.84
N VAL A 181 13.95 3.48 2.82
CA VAL A 181 14.76 3.02 1.68
C VAL A 181 13.90 2.84 0.42
N ASP A 182 12.73 2.25 0.55
CA ASP A 182 11.81 2.03 -0.56
C ASP A 182 11.28 3.35 -1.10
N LEU A 183 10.94 4.30 -0.23
CA LEU A 183 10.52 5.65 -0.60
C LEU A 183 11.61 6.38 -1.37
N LEU A 184 12.87 6.32 -0.89
CA LEU A 184 14.01 6.91 -1.59
C LEU A 184 14.18 6.34 -3.01
N ARG A 185 14.11 5.03 -3.15
CA ARG A 185 14.19 4.37 -4.47
C ARG A 185 13.08 4.84 -5.38
N SER A 186 11.85 4.93 -4.88
CA SER A 186 10.70 5.36 -5.65
C SER A 186 10.81 6.82 -6.07
N LEU A 187 11.27 7.71 -5.19
CA LEU A 187 11.52 9.12 -5.50
C LEU A 187 12.57 9.28 -6.60
N VAL A 188 13.70 8.58 -6.48
CA VAL A 188 14.75 8.61 -7.50
C VAL A 188 14.22 8.13 -8.84
N HIS A 189 13.44 7.04 -8.85
CA HIS A 189 12.85 6.50 -10.09
C HIS A 189 11.85 7.46 -10.73
N HIS A 190 10.98 8.05 -9.93
CA HIS A 190 9.98 9.02 -10.36
C HIS A 190 10.66 10.24 -11.03
N HIS A 191 11.64 10.84 -10.36
CA HIS A 191 12.33 12.01 -10.90
C HIS A 191 13.23 11.71 -12.09
N ILE A 192 13.86 10.53 -12.14
CA ILE A 192 14.59 10.11 -13.35
C ILE A 192 13.62 9.99 -14.53
N GLY A 193 12.42 9.44 -14.29
CA GLY A 193 11.36 9.35 -15.30
C GLY A 193 10.93 10.73 -15.82
N GLU A 194 10.64 11.66 -14.91
CA GLU A 194 10.28 13.04 -15.26
C GLU A 194 11.39 13.74 -16.09
N VAL A 195 12.63 13.66 -15.64
CA VAL A 195 13.77 14.25 -16.36
C VAL A 195 13.92 13.63 -17.74
N LYS A 196 13.70 12.33 -17.89
CA LYS A 196 13.77 11.65 -19.20
C LYS A 196 12.67 12.14 -20.13
N VAL A 197 11.44 12.28 -19.66
CA VAL A 197 10.32 12.80 -20.44
C VAL A 197 10.57 14.25 -20.88
N LEU A 198 11.04 15.10 -19.97
CA LEU A 198 11.36 16.49 -20.24
C LEU A 198 12.52 16.64 -21.27
N LYS A 199 13.55 15.78 -21.15
CA LYS A 199 14.65 15.73 -22.13
C LYS A 199 14.19 15.24 -23.49
N GLY A 200 13.28 14.27 -23.55
CA GLY A 200 12.65 13.82 -24.78
C GLY A 200 11.86 14.94 -25.49
N GLY A 201 10.98 15.62 -24.75
CA GLY A 201 10.22 16.75 -25.28
C GLY A 201 11.11 17.92 -25.72
N LEU A 202 12.23 18.15 -25.02
CA LEU A 202 13.21 19.13 -25.44
C LEU A 202 13.91 18.74 -26.75
N GLN A 203 14.25 17.47 -26.93
CA GLN A 203 14.85 16.97 -28.17
C GLN A 203 13.87 17.07 -29.34
N ASP A 204 12.61 16.66 -29.14
CA ASP A 204 11.56 16.79 -30.13
C ASP A 204 11.37 18.26 -30.58
N ALA A 205 11.42 19.19 -29.62
CA ALA A 205 11.34 20.63 -29.90
C ALA A 205 12.58 21.13 -30.70
N LEU A 206 13.77 20.60 -30.41
CA LEU A 206 15.00 20.92 -31.14
C LEU A 206 14.94 20.36 -32.60
N ASP A 207 14.47 19.15 -32.79
CA ASP A 207 14.32 18.50 -34.08
C ASP A 207 13.28 19.25 -34.94
N LEU A 208 12.21 19.79 -34.32
CA LEU A 208 11.25 20.67 -35.00
C LEU A 208 11.87 22.03 -35.40
N LEU A 209 12.80 22.55 -34.59
CA LEU A 209 13.53 23.77 -34.89
C LEU A 209 14.43 23.61 -36.13
N ASP A 210 15.10 22.49 -36.26
CA ASP A 210 15.98 22.19 -37.39
C ASP A 210 15.21 21.97 -38.70
N SER A 211 13.94 21.57 -38.60
CA SER A 211 13.08 21.25 -39.76
C SER A 211 12.24 22.42 -40.29
N GLY A 212 12.14 23.55 -39.60
CA GLY A 212 11.25 24.63 -40.04
C GLY A 212 11.56 26.02 -39.48
N MET A 213 12.06 26.91 -40.32
CA MET A 213 12.46 28.29 -39.97
C MET A 213 11.28 29.29 -39.73
N GLU A 214 10.02 28.93 -39.91
CA GLU A 214 8.92 29.91 -39.94
C GLU A 214 8.20 30.14 -38.62
N ASN A 215 8.42 29.30 -37.60
CA ASN A 215 7.78 29.45 -36.27
C ASN A 215 8.75 29.74 -35.10
N PHE A 216 9.84 30.41 -35.42
CA PHE A 216 10.99 30.58 -34.52
C PHE A 216 10.67 31.23 -33.16
N LYS A 217 9.73 32.18 -33.10
CA LYS A 217 9.39 32.88 -31.85
C LYS A 217 8.61 32.01 -30.87
N THR A 218 7.63 31.27 -31.35
CA THR A 218 6.76 30.43 -30.52
C THR A 218 7.52 29.21 -29.99
N LEU A 219 8.35 28.60 -30.82
CA LEU A 219 9.20 27.47 -30.47
C LEU A 219 10.31 27.87 -29.46
N ARG A 220 10.83 29.07 -29.56
CA ARG A 220 11.84 29.59 -28.60
C ARG A 220 11.23 29.80 -27.20
N VAL A 221 9.96 30.23 -27.12
CA VAL A 221 9.24 30.34 -25.86
C VAL A 221 8.98 28.98 -25.24
N ALA A 222 8.51 28.00 -26.05
CA ALA A 222 8.28 26.62 -25.63
C ALA A 222 9.58 25.97 -25.13
N LEU A 223 10.68 26.12 -25.86
CA LEU A 223 12.00 25.62 -25.49
C LEU A 223 12.51 26.21 -24.17
N THR A 224 12.28 27.52 -23.96
CA THR A 224 12.67 28.19 -22.72
C THR A 224 11.86 27.70 -21.54
N ALA A 225 10.57 27.46 -21.74
CA ALA A 225 9.70 26.91 -20.70
C ALA A 225 10.09 25.47 -20.34
N GLU A 226 10.44 24.64 -21.33
CA GLU A 226 10.84 23.25 -21.12
C GLU A 226 12.21 23.16 -20.39
N LYS A 227 13.15 24.03 -20.76
CA LYS A 227 14.42 24.17 -20.00
C LYS A 227 14.19 24.57 -18.56
N ALA A 228 13.28 25.52 -18.29
CA ALA A 228 12.96 25.93 -16.94
C ALA A 228 12.35 24.79 -16.11
N ARG A 229 11.47 23.96 -16.71
CA ARG A 229 10.91 22.78 -16.08
C ARG A 229 11.96 21.72 -15.76
N ALA A 230 12.85 21.43 -16.72
CA ALA A 230 13.94 20.48 -16.52
C ALA A 230 14.87 20.91 -15.37
N ASN A 231 15.25 22.19 -15.33
CA ASN A 231 16.08 22.73 -14.25
C ASN A 231 15.35 22.68 -12.88
N ALA A 232 14.06 22.97 -12.85
CA ALA A 232 13.26 22.87 -11.62
C ALA A 232 13.17 21.42 -11.11
N SER A 233 13.05 20.45 -12.02
CA SER A 233 13.07 19.04 -11.68
C SER A 233 14.41 18.57 -11.12
N GLU A 234 15.52 19.00 -11.74
CA GLU A 234 16.86 18.72 -11.23
C GLU A 234 17.12 19.35 -9.84
N GLN A 235 16.64 20.57 -9.60
CA GLN A 235 16.74 21.21 -8.29
C GLN A 235 15.95 20.47 -7.22
N ARG A 236 14.74 20.00 -7.54
CA ARG A 236 13.95 19.16 -6.64
C ARG A 236 14.68 17.87 -6.29
N LEU A 237 15.25 17.18 -7.28
CA LEU A 237 16.03 15.96 -7.07
C LEU A 237 17.21 16.21 -6.10
N GLN A 238 17.94 17.32 -6.30
CA GLN A 238 19.05 17.70 -5.41
C GLN A 238 18.55 18.02 -3.99
N SER A 239 17.42 18.72 -3.86
CA SER A 239 16.82 19.03 -2.57
C SER A 239 16.42 17.75 -1.82
N TYR A 240 15.75 16.82 -2.48
CA TYR A 240 15.39 15.54 -1.89
C TYR A 240 16.62 14.72 -1.49
N ALA A 241 17.64 14.66 -2.35
CA ALA A 241 18.89 13.96 -2.02
C ALA A 241 19.58 14.56 -0.77
N GLN A 242 19.56 15.89 -0.60
CA GLN A 242 20.07 16.53 0.58
C GLN A 242 19.24 16.22 1.84
N GLN A 243 17.91 16.29 1.75
CA GLN A 243 17.01 15.94 2.86
C GLN A 243 17.21 14.49 3.29
N PHE A 244 17.29 13.58 2.34
CA PHE A 244 17.58 12.18 2.62
C PHE A 244 18.96 11.94 3.24
N ALA A 245 19.98 12.63 2.77
CA ALA A 245 21.31 12.54 3.38
C ALA A 245 21.29 12.98 4.85
N LEU A 246 20.53 14.04 5.17
CA LEU A 246 20.34 14.51 6.55
C LEU A 246 19.58 13.48 7.39
N LEU A 247 18.50 12.90 6.87
CA LEU A 247 17.73 11.85 7.54
C LEU A 247 18.58 10.61 7.83
N MET A 248 19.38 10.16 6.87
CA MET A 248 20.30 9.03 7.05
C MET A 248 21.41 9.32 8.07
N GLN A 249 21.90 10.57 8.13
CA GLN A 249 22.87 10.98 9.14
C GLN A 249 22.26 11.01 10.55
N CYS A 250 21.04 11.53 10.71
CA CYS A 250 20.32 11.50 11.98
C CYS A 250 20.08 10.06 12.46
N HIS A 251 19.69 9.19 11.55
CA HIS A 251 19.48 7.77 11.86
C HIS A 251 20.77 7.06 12.30
N ALA A 252 21.89 7.32 11.60
CA ALA A 252 23.20 6.77 11.96
C ALA A 252 23.72 7.26 13.33
N HIS A 253 23.29 8.45 13.78
CA HIS A 253 23.65 8.99 15.11
C HIS A 253 22.74 8.44 16.22
N GLY A 254 21.44 8.19 15.93
CA GLY A 254 20.50 7.59 16.89
C GLY A 254 20.78 6.12 17.23
N LEU A 255 21.48 5.39 16.34
CA LEU A 255 21.89 3.99 16.58
C LEU A 255 23.21 3.86 17.36
N ARG A 256 23.86 4.96 17.76
CA ARG A 256 25.12 4.98 18.53
C ARG A 256 24.96 5.40 19.99
N GLN A 257 23.75 5.62 20.46
CA GLN A 257 23.41 5.82 21.87
C GLN A 257 22.66 4.59 22.42
#